data_0e3bcd9ad9708d52857ea1e5fa673f21
#
_entry.id   0e3bcd9ad9708d52857ea1e5fa673f21
#
_cell.length_a   1.000
_cell.length_b   1.000
_cell.length_c   1.000
_cell.angle_alpha   90.00
_cell.angle_beta   90.00
_cell.angle_gamma   90.00
#
_symmetry.space_group_name_H-M   'P 1'
#
loop_
_entity.id
_entity.type
_entity.pdbx_description
1 polymer ?
#
loop_
_entity_poly.entity_id
_entity_poly.type
_entity_poly.pdbx_seq_one_letter_code
_entity_poly.pdbx_strand_id
1 'polypeptide(L)'
;MTNFLDRLDQSCEANRSLLCVGLDVDPERMPVADPLEFNRAIVDATAGLVCAYKPNLAFYEALGLPGLKALEGTVEYIRRNAPLAVIIGDAKRGDIGASGAAYARAMFQVWDFDVVTVNAWGGHDTVAPFLEDPDRGVFIWCRGSNPGSADLQDLTVDGPEGVGPLYSHLARAAVSWNDKSNVGLVMGATNPQQLADVRRICPDMPLLIPGVGAQGGDLEEAVRLGTDERGRRALINSSRGIIYASSGPDYAQVAAREAVGLRDSINWILEAEGKGWH
;
A
#
# COMPACT_ATOMS: atom_id res chain seq x y z
N MET A 1 6.59 9.73 -20.97
CA MET A 1 6.55 8.61 -20.00
C MET A 1 5.82 9.13 -18.78
N THR A 2 4.80 8.47 -18.33
CA THR A 2 4.03 8.85 -17.11
C THR A 2 4.80 8.31 -15.92
N ASN A 3 5.26 9.18 -15.01
CA ASN A 3 5.95 8.75 -13.79
C ASN A 3 5.01 7.98 -12.84
N PHE A 4 5.56 7.44 -11.75
CA PHE A 4 4.78 6.69 -10.75
C PHE A 4 3.56 7.46 -10.22
N LEU A 5 3.75 8.75 -9.87
CA LEU A 5 2.66 9.57 -9.30
C LEU A 5 1.53 9.82 -10.30
N ASP A 6 1.87 10.08 -11.58
CA ASP A 6 0.87 10.25 -12.64
C ASP A 6 0.03 8.98 -12.83
N ARG A 7 0.67 7.80 -12.76
CA ARG A 7 -0.04 6.51 -12.85
C ARG A 7 -0.94 6.27 -11.64
N LEU A 8 -0.48 6.61 -10.45
CA LEU A 8 -1.28 6.51 -9.24
C LEU A 8 -2.50 7.43 -9.30
N ASP A 9 -2.30 8.69 -9.69
CA ASP A 9 -3.39 9.66 -9.84
C ASP A 9 -4.40 9.19 -10.90
N GLN A 10 -3.92 8.76 -12.06
CA GLN A 10 -4.78 8.21 -13.12
C GLN A 10 -5.61 7.01 -12.63
N SER A 11 -5.00 6.11 -11.86
CA SER A 11 -5.70 4.96 -11.29
C SER A 11 -6.79 5.40 -10.29
N CYS A 12 -6.48 6.34 -9.42
CA CYS A 12 -7.42 6.88 -8.45
C CYS A 12 -8.61 7.58 -9.15
N GLU A 13 -8.33 8.41 -10.15
CA GLU A 13 -9.33 9.16 -10.89
C GLU A 13 -10.24 8.27 -11.73
N ALA A 14 -9.69 7.29 -12.44
CA ALA A 14 -10.44 6.41 -13.32
C ALA A 14 -11.55 5.65 -12.58
N ASN A 15 -11.26 5.17 -11.36
CA ASN A 15 -12.21 4.43 -10.54
C ASN A 15 -12.86 5.28 -9.44
N ARG A 16 -12.52 6.58 -9.34
CA ARG A 16 -12.91 7.47 -8.24
C ARG A 16 -12.74 6.78 -6.90
N SER A 17 -11.52 6.27 -6.65
CA SER A 17 -11.23 5.39 -5.54
C SER A 17 -9.85 5.62 -4.94
N LEU A 18 -9.78 5.64 -3.62
CA LEU A 18 -8.55 5.54 -2.84
C LEU A 18 -8.38 4.12 -2.25
N LEU A 19 -9.23 3.17 -2.63
CA LEU A 19 -9.22 1.83 -2.09
C LEU A 19 -8.08 1.00 -2.69
N CYS A 20 -7.26 0.43 -1.81
CA CYS A 20 -6.27 -0.59 -2.12
C CYS A 20 -6.74 -1.94 -1.55
N VAL A 21 -6.89 -2.95 -2.38
CA VAL A 21 -7.25 -4.31 -1.93
C VAL A 21 -5.98 -5.15 -1.73
N GLY A 22 -5.78 -5.61 -0.49
CA GLY A 22 -4.71 -6.55 -0.17
C GLY A 22 -5.08 -7.97 -0.60
N LEU A 23 -4.16 -8.64 -1.30
CA LEU A 23 -4.31 -10.03 -1.76
C LEU A 23 -3.42 -10.95 -0.88
N ASP A 24 -3.80 -11.06 0.39
CA ASP A 24 -3.08 -11.80 1.43
C ASP A 24 -3.63 -13.24 1.48
N VAL A 25 -3.16 -14.12 0.59
CA VAL A 25 -3.66 -15.49 0.41
C VAL A 25 -3.38 -16.35 1.65
N ASP A 26 -4.41 -17.03 2.16
CA ASP A 26 -4.31 -17.92 3.30
C ASP A 26 -5.14 -19.18 3.01
N PRO A 27 -4.49 -20.34 2.77
CA PRO A 27 -5.17 -21.60 2.42
C PRO A 27 -6.22 -22.05 3.43
N GLU A 28 -6.06 -21.66 4.72
CA GLU A 28 -7.04 -22.03 5.77
C GLU A 28 -8.31 -21.19 5.70
N ARG A 29 -8.29 -20.07 4.99
CA ARG A 29 -9.40 -19.11 4.89
C ARG A 29 -10.02 -19.01 3.51
N MET A 30 -9.28 -19.39 2.47
CA MET A 30 -9.78 -19.34 1.10
C MET A 30 -10.87 -20.39 0.89
N PRO A 31 -12.00 -20.08 0.22
CA PRO A 31 -13.04 -21.04 -0.13
C PRO A 31 -12.65 -21.95 -1.28
N VAL A 32 -11.53 -21.71 -1.95
CA VAL A 32 -10.96 -22.51 -3.04
C VAL A 32 -9.50 -22.84 -2.73
N ALA A 33 -9.02 -23.98 -3.24
CA ALA A 33 -7.69 -24.47 -2.89
C ALA A 33 -6.53 -23.75 -3.62
N ASP A 34 -6.81 -23.21 -4.82
CA ASP A 34 -5.79 -22.54 -5.64
C ASP A 34 -5.73 -21.03 -5.35
N PRO A 35 -4.61 -20.50 -4.82
CA PRO A 35 -4.46 -19.08 -4.58
C PRO A 35 -4.60 -18.20 -5.83
N LEU A 36 -4.21 -18.70 -7.00
CA LEU A 36 -4.35 -17.95 -8.24
C LEU A 36 -5.81 -17.87 -8.68
N GLU A 37 -6.58 -18.97 -8.58
CA GLU A 37 -8.02 -18.97 -8.84
C GLU A 37 -8.74 -17.99 -7.91
N PHE A 38 -8.42 -18.04 -6.61
CA PHE A 38 -8.95 -17.12 -5.62
C PHE A 38 -8.70 -15.65 -6.01
N ASN A 39 -7.45 -15.30 -6.29
CA ASN A 39 -7.08 -13.93 -6.63
C ASN A 39 -7.74 -13.45 -7.93
N ARG A 40 -7.85 -14.30 -8.94
CA ARG A 40 -8.55 -13.98 -10.21
C ARG A 40 -9.99 -13.58 -9.95
N ALA A 41 -10.72 -14.38 -9.16
CA ALA A 41 -12.11 -14.07 -8.84
C ALA A 41 -12.26 -12.76 -8.04
N ILE A 42 -11.34 -12.47 -7.10
CA ILE A 42 -11.32 -11.20 -6.38
C ILE A 42 -11.02 -10.03 -7.32
N VAL A 43 -10.04 -10.15 -8.22
CA VAL A 43 -9.70 -9.11 -9.19
C VAL A 43 -10.87 -8.83 -10.13
N ASP A 44 -11.50 -9.87 -10.70
CA ASP A 44 -12.66 -9.70 -11.59
C ASP A 44 -13.81 -8.96 -10.90
N ALA A 45 -14.04 -9.27 -9.62
CA ALA A 45 -15.10 -8.67 -8.84
C ALA A 45 -14.83 -7.22 -8.39
N THR A 46 -13.57 -6.78 -8.36
CA THR A 46 -13.18 -5.49 -7.76
C THR A 46 -12.41 -4.54 -8.68
N ALA A 47 -12.07 -4.94 -9.92
CA ALA A 47 -11.21 -4.17 -10.83
C ALA A 47 -11.68 -2.72 -11.09
N GLY A 48 -12.98 -2.47 -11.18
CA GLY A 48 -13.56 -1.12 -11.35
C GLY A 48 -13.76 -0.33 -10.05
N LEU A 49 -13.29 -0.86 -8.91
CA LEU A 49 -13.55 -0.31 -7.58
C LEU A 49 -12.31 0.16 -6.84
N VAL A 50 -11.12 -0.21 -7.32
CA VAL A 50 -9.85 -0.03 -6.60
C VAL A 50 -8.88 0.85 -7.37
N CYS A 51 -8.01 1.57 -6.66
CA CYS A 51 -6.85 2.22 -7.27
C CYS A 51 -5.61 1.31 -7.27
N ALA A 52 -5.57 0.31 -6.39
CA ALA A 52 -4.40 -0.57 -6.29
C ALA A 52 -4.77 -1.97 -5.79
N TYR A 53 -3.94 -2.94 -6.17
CA TYR A 53 -3.86 -4.25 -5.53
C TYR A 53 -2.52 -4.42 -4.83
N LYS A 54 -2.53 -5.06 -3.67
CA LYS A 54 -1.33 -5.22 -2.85
C LYS A 54 -1.15 -6.68 -2.39
N PRO A 55 -0.55 -7.56 -3.20
CA PRO A 55 -0.10 -8.86 -2.71
C PRO A 55 0.99 -8.69 -1.65
N ASN A 56 0.84 -9.37 -0.52
CA ASN A 56 1.84 -9.40 0.53
C ASN A 56 2.70 -10.66 0.38
N LEU A 57 3.96 -10.46 0.04
CA LEU A 57 4.89 -11.54 -0.33
C LEU A 57 5.05 -12.60 0.76
N ALA A 58 4.92 -12.22 2.04
CA ALA A 58 5.03 -13.18 3.13
C ALA A 58 4.06 -14.36 3.01
N PHE A 59 2.84 -14.14 2.53
CA PHE A 59 1.85 -15.21 2.35
C PHE A 59 2.22 -16.13 1.17
N TYR A 60 2.72 -15.57 0.09
CA TYR A 60 3.13 -16.35 -1.09
C TYR A 60 4.44 -17.10 -0.85
N GLU A 61 5.42 -16.48 -0.20
CA GLU A 61 6.67 -17.10 0.19
C GLU A 61 6.47 -18.27 1.16
N ALA A 62 5.51 -18.14 2.10
CA ALA A 62 5.15 -19.21 3.02
C ALA A 62 4.60 -20.47 2.33
N LEU A 63 4.05 -20.33 1.13
CA LEU A 63 3.56 -21.45 0.30
C LEU A 63 4.67 -22.07 -0.61
N GLY A 64 5.90 -21.55 -0.54
CA GLY A 64 7.01 -22.01 -1.36
C GLY A 64 6.81 -21.75 -2.86
N LEU A 65 7.33 -22.65 -3.70
CA LEU A 65 7.25 -22.49 -5.16
C LEU A 65 5.82 -22.39 -5.71
N PRO A 66 4.81 -23.14 -5.22
CA PRO A 66 3.42 -22.95 -5.63
C PRO A 66 2.90 -21.54 -5.34
N GLY A 67 3.24 -20.97 -4.17
CA GLY A 67 2.86 -19.61 -3.82
C GLY A 67 3.52 -18.57 -4.73
N LEU A 68 4.80 -18.72 -5.02
CA LEU A 68 5.52 -17.82 -5.94
C LEU A 68 4.94 -17.87 -7.37
N LYS A 69 4.54 -19.04 -7.87
CA LYS A 69 3.83 -19.17 -9.15
C LYS A 69 2.46 -18.51 -9.11
N ALA A 70 1.74 -18.63 -7.99
CA ALA A 70 0.46 -17.95 -7.82
C ALA A 70 0.65 -16.41 -7.79
N LEU A 71 1.72 -15.90 -7.18
CA LEU A 71 2.07 -14.47 -7.20
C LEU A 71 2.32 -13.99 -8.64
N GLU A 72 3.17 -14.67 -9.39
CA GLU A 72 3.47 -14.38 -10.79
C GLU A 72 2.18 -14.31 -11.62
N GLY A 73 1.37 -15.38 -11.58
CA GLY A 73 0.10 -15.43 -12.29
C GLY A 73 -0.90 -14.37 -11.85
N THR A 74 -0.87 -13.96 -10.57
CA THR A 74 -1.72 -12.89 -10.04
C THR A 74 -1.31 -11.53 -10.62
N VAL A 75 -0.03 -11.20 -10.62
CA VAL A 75 0.47 -9.95 -11.22
C VAL A 75 0.13 -9.88 -12.69
N GLU A 76 0.40 -10.95 -13.46
CA GLU A 76 0.02 -11.02 -14.87
C GLU A 76 -1.49 -10.86 -15.10
N TYR A 77 -2.30 -11.42 -14.20
CA TYR A 77 -3.76 -11.33 -14.31
C TYR A 77 -4.25 -9.90 -14.10
N ILE A 78 -3.74 -9.22 -13.06
CA ILE A 78 -4.06 -7.82 -12.78
C ILE A 78 -3.66 -6.94 -13.97
N ARG A 79 -2.46 -7.10 -14.53
CA ARG A 79 -2.00 -6.34 -15.71
C ARG A 79 -2.96 -6.44 -16.90
N ARG A 80 -3.56 -7.60 -17.12
CA ARG A 80 -4.48 -7.85 -18.23
C ARG A 80 -5.91 -7.37 -17.98
N ASN A 81 -6.40 -7.55 -16.76
CA ASN A 81 -7.84 -7.39 -16.44
C ASN A 81 -8.15 -6.12 -15.64
N ALA A 82 -7.15 -5.52 -14.99
CA ALA A 82 -7.24 -4.26 -14.28
C ALA A 82 -6.04 -3.34 -14.63
N PRO A 83 -5.83 -2.99 -15.92
CA PRO A 83 -4.59 -2.36 -16.40
C PRO A 83 -4.30 -0.97 -15.82
N LEU A 84 -5.31 -0.31 -15.26
CA LEU A 84 -5.16 0.98 -14.59
C LEU A 84 -4.78 0.83 -13.12
N ALA A 85 -5.05 -0.31 -12.48
CA ALA A 85 -4.73 -0.51 -11.07
C ALA A 85 -3.22 -0.60 -10.84
N VAL A 86 -2.74 0.12 -9.84
CA VAL A 86 -1.34 0.05 -9.41
C VAL A 86 -1.11 -1.26 -8.65
N ILE A 87 -0.03 -1.98 -8.95
CA ILE A 87 0.33 -3.22 -8.26
C ILE A 87 1.45 -2.95 -7.25
N ILE A 88 1.14 -3.14 -5.97
CA ILE A 88 2.06 -2.88 -4.86
C ILE A 88 2.59 -4.21 -4.31
N GLY A 89 3.86 -4.50 -4.51
CA GLY A 89 4.54 -5.62 -3.84
C GLY A 89 4.81 -5.28 -2.37
N ASP A 90 4.01 -5.84 -1.45
CA ASP A 90 4.24 -5.62 -0.01
C ASP A 90 5.34 -6.58 0.48
N ALA A 91 6.60 -6.19 0.25
CA ALA A 91 7.79 -7.01 0.41
C ALA A 91 8.66 -6.60 1.61
N LYS A 92 8.60 -5.33 2.03
CA LYS A 92 9.40 -4.74 3.11
C LYS A 92 10.90 -5.09 3.00
N ARG A 93 11.42 -5.06 1.74
CA ARG A 93 12.83 -5.32 1.46
C ARG A 93 13.69 -4.12 1.84
N GLY A 94 14.97 -4.36 2.06
CA GLY A 94 15.96 -3.32 2.33
C GLY A 94 17.27 -4.02 2.69
N ASP A 95 18.34 -3.73 1.91
CA ASP A 95 19.67 -4.27 2.13
C ASP A 95 20.68 -3.39 1.40
N ILE A 96 21.95 -3.48 1.80
CA ILE A 96 23.02 -2.64 1.28
C ILE A 96 23.65 -3.20 -0.02
N GLY A 97 24.20 -2.30 -0.82
CA GLY A 97 25.06 -2.63 -1.95
C GLY A 97 24.42 -3.59 -2.97
N ALA A 98 25.14 -4.64 -3.33
CA ALA A 98 24.71 -5.61 -4.35
C ALA A 98 23.42 -6.35 -3.98
N SER A 99 23.18 -6.62 -2.70
CA SER A 99 21.95 -7.26 -2.22
C SER A 99 20.74 -6.34 -2.42
N GLY A 100 20.85 -5.06 -2.06
CA GLY A 100 19.80 -4.06 -2.30
C GLY A 100 19.46 -3.94 -3.78
N ALA A 101 20.48 -3.86 -4.65
CA ALA A 101 20.30 -3.82 -6.10
C ALA A 101 19.65 -5.11 -6.64
N ALA A 102 19.99 -6.27 -6.09
CA ALA A 102 19.36 -7.54 -6.48
C ALA A 102 17.89 -7.60 -6.08
N TYR A 103 17.53 -7.11 -4.88
CA TYR A 103 16.13 -6.98 -4.46
C TYR A 103 15.34 -6.02 -5.34
N ALA A 104 15.89 -4.85 -5.67
CA ALA A 104 15.22 -3.89 -6.56
C ALA A 104 14.92 -4.53 -7.94
N ARG A 105 15.91 -5.21 -8.54
CA ARG A 105 15.70 -5.97 -9.80
C ARG A 105 14.64 -7.03 -9.66
N ALA A 106 14.64 -7.81 -8.58
CA ALA A 106 13.64 -8.85 -8.34
C ALA A 106 12.24 -8.24 -8.29
N MET A 107 12.05 -7.16 -7.56
CA MET A 107 10.73 -6.53 -7.40
C MET A 107 10.21 -5.90 -8.69
N PHE A 108 11.05 -5.16 -9.42
CA PHE A 108 10.61 -4.36 -10.55
C PHE A 108 10.76 -5.06 -11.90
N GLN A 109 11.77 -5.91 -12.09
CA GLN A 109 12.04 -6.56 -13.38
C GLN A 109 11.57 -8.01 -13.45
N VAL A 110 11.54 -8.73 -12.32
CA VAL A 110 11.09 -10.13 -12.28
C VAL A 110 9.61 -10.20 -11.93
N TRP A 111 9.20 -9.58 -10.82
CA TRP A 111 7.80 -9.60 -10.37
C TRP A 111 6.93 -8.51 -11.00
N ASP A 112 7.53 -7.56 -11.71
CA ASP A 112 6.86 -6.44 -12.40
C ASP A 112 5.90 -5.62 -11.51
N PHE A 113 6.27 -5.36 -10.26
CA PHE A 113 5.50 -4.45 -9.41
C PHE A 113 5.68 -3.00 -9.87
N ASP A 114 4.61 -2.20 -9.76
CA ASP A 114 4.69 -0.75 -9.96
C ASP A 114 5.32 -0.05 -8.76
N VAL A 115 5.03 -0.59 -7.58
CA VAL A 115 5.45 -0.04 -6.28
C VAL A 115 5.87 -1.19 -5.38
N VAL A 116 6.83 -0.94 -4.52
CA VAL A 116 7.21 -1.90 -3.47
C VAL A 116 7.30 -1.25 -2.11
N THR A 117 7.00 -2.01 -1.06
CA THR A 117 7.28 -1.56 0.31
C THR A 117 8.72 -1.91 0.68
N VAL A 118 9.42 -0.96 1.30
CA VAL A 118 10.81 -1.11 1.73
C VAL A 118 10.99 -0.78 3.20
N ASN A 119 12.07 -1.29 3.77
CA ASN A 119 12.52 -1.04 5.12
C ASN A 119 13.81 -0.20 5.07
N ALA A 120 13.77 0.99 5.65
CA ALA A 120 14.87 1.94 5.66
C ALA A 120 15.75 1.86 6.93
N TRP A 121 15.70 0.75 7.69
CA TRP A 121 16.48 0.62 8.92
C TRP A 121 18.00 0.79 8.71
N GLY A 122 18.52 0.38 7.55
CA GLY A 122 19.92 0.58 7.17
C GLY A 122 20.22 1.96 6.56
N GLY A 123 19.28 2.90 6.58
CA GLY A 123 19.46 4.26 6.03
C GLY A 123 19.22 4.34 4.52
N HIS A 124 19.63 5.47 3.92
CA HIS A 124 19.44 5.78 2.50
C HIS A 124 19.96 4.68 1.57
N ASP A 125 21.14 4.13 1.86
CA ASP A 125 21.80 3.14 1.02
C ASP A 125 20.94 1.88 0.79
N THR A 126 20.05 1.55 1.72
CA THR A 126 19.15 0.39 1.60
C THR A 126 17.88 0.70 0.80
N VAL A 127 17.58 1.96 0.57
CA VAL A 127 16.41 2.44 -0.19
C VAL A 127 16.83 2.88 -1.60
N ALA A 128 18.00 3.49 -1.74
CA ALA A 128 18.49 4.10 -2.98
C ALA A 128 18.36 3.20 -4.22
N PRO A 129 18.68 1.89 -4.20
CA PRO A 129 18.53 1.02 -5.37
C PRO A 129 17.10 0.92 -5.90
N PHE A 130 16.10 1.13 -5.04
CA PHE A 130 14.69 1.10 -5.41
C PHE A 130 14.21 2.46 -5.98
N LEU A 131 14.95 3.55 -5.76
CA LEU A 131 14.60 4.90 -6.21
C LEU A 131 15.14 5.24 -7.60
N GLU A 132 15.90 4.34 -8.25
CA GLU A 132 16.60 4.65 -9.49
C GLU A 132 15.65 4.93 -10.67
N ASP A 133 14.53 4.23 -10.74
CA ASP A 133 13.54 4.35 -11.80
C ASP A 133 12.36 5.24 -11.37
N PRO A 134 12.15 6.43 -11.96
CA PRO A 134 11.04 7.32 -11.62
C PRO A 134 9.65 6.75 -11.98
N ASP A 135 9.60 5.76 -12.87
CA ASP A 135 8.36 5.09 -13.25
C ASP A 135 7.93 4.02 -12.22
N ARG A 136 8.78 3.74 -11.22
CA ARG A 136 8.55 2.78 -10.13
C ARG A 136 8.48 3.50 -8.78
N GLY A 137 7.47 3.17 -7.99
CA GLY A 137 7.24 3.77 -6.67
C GLY A 137 7.84 2.96 -5.52
N VAL A 138 8.12 3.65 -4.43
CA VAL A 138 8.61 3.05 -3.19
C VAL A 138 7.77 3.55 -2.02
N PHE A 139 7.19 2.63 -1.23
CA PHE A 139 6.60 2.96 0.06
C PHE A 139 7.53 2.55 1.20
N ILE A 140 8.11 3.51 1.90
CA ILE A 140 8.98 3.26 3.06
C ILE A 140 8.11 2.96 4.28
N TRP A 141 8.37 1.85 4.98
CA TRP A 141 7.67 1.51 6.21
C TRP A 141 8.06 2.49 7.32
N CYS A 142 7.20 3.48 7.56
CA CYS A 142 7.45 4.59 8.49
C CYS A 142 6.88 4.31 9.88
N ARG A 143 5.55 4.05 9.98
CA ARG A 143 4.88 3.75 11.25
C ARG A 143 3.88 2.62 11.08
N GLY A 144 4.10 1.53 11.81
CA GLY A 144 3.24 0.35 11.79
C GLY A 144 1.89 0.57 12.50
N SER A 145 0.91 -0.30 12.20
CA SER A 145 -0.39 -0.35 12.87
C SER A 145 -0.41 -1.25 14.10
N ASN A 146 0.63 -2.07 14.31
CA ASN A 146 0.76 -2.99 15.42
C ASN A 146 1.21 -2.27 16.70
N PRO A 147 0.79 -2.72 17.91
CA PRO A 147 1.18 -2.09 19.17
C PRO A 147 2.70 -1.99 19.38
N GLY A 148 3.44 -3.05 19.08
CA GLY A 148 4.91 -3.09 19.23
C GLY A 148 5.68 -2.13 18.32
N SER A 149 5.03 -1.46 17.37
CA SER A 149 5.70 -0.43 16.56
C SER A 149 6.12 0.78 17.39
N ALA A 150 5.45 1.05 18.52
CA ALA A 150 5.82 2.10 19.46
C ALA A 150 7.19 1.86 20.13
N ASP A 151 7.62 0.60 20.26
CA ASP A 151 8.88 0.25 20.94
C ASP A 151 10.10 0.92 20.28
N LEU A 152 10.04 1.17 18.99
CA LEU A 152 11.10 1.81 18.22
C LEU A 152 10.63 3.11 17.55
N GLN A 153 9.50 3.07 16.86
CA GLN A 153 9.11 4.14 15.94
C GLN A 153 8.65 5.41 16.67
N ASP A 154 8.17 5.29 17.92
CA ASP A 154 7.79 6.42 18.79
C ASP A 154 8.92 6.88 19.72
N LEU A 155 10.11 6.23 19.70
CA LEU A 155 11.25 6.69 20.49
C LEU A 155 11.61 8.13 20.13
N THR A 156 11.71 8.97 21.15
CA THR A 156 12.21 10.33 20.98
C THR A 156 13.72 10.31 20.77
N VAL A 157 14.17 10.88 19.67
CA VAL A 157 15.57 10.98 19.30
C VAL A 157 15.96 12.44 19.04
N ASP A 158 17.20 12.78 19.30
CA ASP A 158 17.80 14.05 18.92
C ASP A 158 18.55 13.85 17.60
N GLY A 159 18.01 14.41 16.54
CA GLY A 159 18.50 14.24 15.17
C GLY A 159 18.84 15.57 14.51
N PRO A 160 19.28 15.57 13.24
CA PRO A 160 19.66 16.77 12.50
C PRO A 160 18.58 17.86 12.45
N GLU A 161 17.32 17.45 12.54
CA GLU A 161 16.13 18.32 12.45
C GLU A 161 15.54 18.66 13.84
N GLY A 162 16.30 18.39 14.91
CA GLY A 162 15.89 18.60 16.30
C GLY A 162 15.35 17.37 16.99
N VAL A 163 14.73 17.55 18.15
CA VAL A 163 14.18 16.45 18.98
C VAL A 163 12.79 16.08 18.51
N GLY A 164 12.55 14.78 18.30
CA GLY A 164 11.24 14.26 17.89
C GLY A 164 11.17 12.75 17.83
N PRO A 165 9.99 12.17 17.55
CA PRO A 165 9.87 10.72 17.41
C PRO A 165 10.57 10.20 16.16
N LEU A 166 11.11 8.98 16.25
CA LEU A 166 11.89 8.37 15.17
C LEU A 166 11.12 8.32 13.84
N TYR A 167 9.80 8.02 13.87
CA TYR A 167 8.99 8.03 12.63
C TYR A 167 9.01 9.41 11.93
N SER A 168 9.03 10.52 12.69
CA SER A 168 9.05 11.85 12.09
C SER A 168 10.40 12.18 11.45
N HIS A 169 11.50 11.71 12.01
CA HIS A 169 12.83 11.81 11.39
C HIS A 169 12.91 11.00 10.10
N LEU A 170 12.35 9.78 10.11
CA LEU A 170 12.27 8.97 8.89
C LEU A 170 11.40 9.64 7.81
N ALA A 171 10.28 10.24 8.19
CA ALA A 171 9.43 10.96 7.25
C ALA A 171 10.17 12.14 6.59
N ARG A 172 10.91 12.95 7.36
CA ARG A 172 11.75 14.03 6.82
C ARG A 172 12.88 13.50 5.92
N ALA A 173 13.54 12.43 6.34
CA ALA A 173 14.56 11.78 5.51
C ALA A 173 13.95 11.31 4.17
N ALA A 174 12.77 10.69 4.19
CA ALA A 174 12.06 10.26 3.00
C ALA A 174 11.72 11.45 2.05
N VAL A 175 11.37 12.62 2.59
CA VAL A 175 11.21 13.84 1.79
C VAL A 175 12.52 14.22 1.10
N SER A 176 13.67 14.16 1.81
CA SER A 176 14.97 14.48 1.23
C SER A 176 15.47 13.46 0.20
N TRP A 177 14.92 12.24 0.20
CA TRP A 177 15.24 11.18 -0.77
C TRP A 177 14.30 11.17 -2.00
N ASN A 178 13.30 12.05 -2.02
CA ASN A 178 12.22 12.03 -3.01
C ASN A 178 12.48 12.90 -4.25
N ASP A 179 13.75 13.00 -4.70
CA ASP A 179 14.14 13.82 -5.85
C ASP A 179 13.41 13.48 -7.16
N LYS A 180 12.99 12.22 -7.31
CA LYS A 180 12.29 11.72 -8.50
C LYS A 180 10.77 11.65 -8.34
N SER A 181 10.22 12.17 -7.23
CA SER A 181 8.79 12.13 -6.92
C SER A 181 8.20 10.71 -6.92
N ASN A 182 8.97 9.72 -6.48
CA ASN A 182 8.57 8.30 -6.48
C ASN A 182 8.60 7.65 -5.09
N VAL A 183 8.67 8.45 -4.03
CA VAL A 183 8.63 7.98 -2.63
C VAL A 183 7.27 8.24 -2.01
N GLY A 184 6.78 7.25 -1.28
CA GLY A 184 5.66 7.34 -0.36
C GLY A 184 5.99 6.67 0.96
N LEU A 185 5.05 6.71 1.91
CA LEU A 185 5.22 6.13 3.24
C LEU A 185 4.11 5.14 3.58
N VAL A 186 4.44 4.11 4.36
CA VAL A 186 3.42 3.25 5.02
C VAL A 186 3.14 3.80 6.40
N MET A 187 1.87 4.15 6.66
CA MET A 187 1.40 4.71 7.92
C MET A 187 0.18 3.93 8.43
N GLY A 188 0.30 3.31 9.59
CA GLY A 188 -0.82 2.55 10.18
C GLY A 188 -2.00 3.43 10.58
N ALA A 189 -3.22 3.02 10.18
CA ALA A 189 -4.47 3.72 10.50
C ALA A 189 -4.82 3.77 12.00
N THR A 190 -4.18 2.94 12.82
CA THR A 190 -4.44 2.88 14.28
C THR A 190 -3.80 4.04 15.07
N ASN A 191 -3.10 4.93 14.39
CA ASN A 191 -2.32 6.01 14.99
C ASN A 191 -2.64 7.35 14.31
N PRO A 192 -3.84 7.93 14.53
CA PRO A 192 -4.31 9.10 13.79
C PRO A 192 -3.43 10.34 14.01
N GLN A 193 -2.92 10.55 15.23
CA GLN A 193 -2.06 11.68 15.52
C GLN A 193 -0.75 11.62 14.73
N GLN A 194 -0.10 10.45 14.71
CA GLN A 194 1.12 10.21 13.95
C GLN A 194 0.89 10.32 12.43
N LEU A 195 -0.29 9.88 11.96
CA LEU A 195 -0.69 10.04 10.57
C LEU A 195 -0.81 11.52 10.19
N ALA A 196 -1.46 12.34 11.02
CA ALA A 196 -1.58 13.78 10.84
C ALA A 196 -0.20 14.48 10.86
N ASP A 197 0.68 14.07 11.77
CA ASP A 197 2.05 14.62 11.86
C ASP A 197 2.85 14.31 10.59
N VAL A 198 2.78 13.08 10.10
CA VAL A 198 3.47 12.68 8.87
C VAL A 198 2.88 13.36 7.64
N ARG A 199 1.54 13.50 7.53
CA ARG A 199 0.94 14.24 6.42
C ARG A 199 1.39 15.71 6.39
N ARG A 200 1.59 16.33 7.56
CA ARG A 200 2.10 17.71 7.67
C ARG A 200 3.57 17.82 7.23
N ILE A 201 4.38 16.78 7.51
CA ILE A 201 5.78 16.70 7.05
C ILE A 201 5.85 16.42 5.54
N CYS A 202 4.96 15.61 5.02
CA CYS A 202 4.94 15.09 3.65
C CYS A 202 3.62 15.46 2.94
N PRO A 203 3.34 16.76 2.67
CA PRO A 203 2.02 17.20 2.21
C PRO A 203 1.58 16.54 0.88
N ASP A 204 2.51 16.30 -0.03
CA ASP A 204 2.23 15.80 -1.39
C ASP A 204 2.63 14.35 -1.64
N MET A 205 3.29 13.69 -0.65
CA MET A 205 3.73 12.31 -0.82
C MET A 205 2.57 11.32 -0.63
N PRO A 206 2.50 10.23 -1.41
CA PRO A 206 1.47 9.22 -1.21
C PRO A 206 1.70 8.45 0.10
N LEU A 207 0.60 8.16 0.80
CA LEU A 207 0.59 7.34 2.01
C LEU A 207 -0.18 6.05 1.76
N LEU A 208 0.43 4.90 2.03
CA LEU A 208 -0.25 3.61 2.11
C LEU A 208 -0.70 3.42 3.56
N ILE A 209 -2.01 3.30 3.78
CA ILE A 209 -2.62 3.33 5.10
C ILE A 209 -3.32 1.99 5.38
N PRO A 210 -2.58 0.99 5.91
CA PRO A 210 -3.17 -0.27 6.34
C PRO A 210 -3.76 -0.17 7.75
N GLY A 211 -4.66 -1.10 8.07
CA GLY A 211 -5.18 -1.30 9.42
C GLY A 211 -6.55 -0.70 9.68
N VAL A 212 -7.22 -0.17 8.67
CA VAL A 212 -8.61 0.29 8.77
C VAL A 212 -9.54 -0.90 9.02
N GLY A 213 -10.48 -0.74 9.93
CA GLY A 213 -11.48 -1.75 10.30
C GLY A 213 -10.87 -2.95 11.02
N ALA A 214 -10.39 -3.95 10.32
CA ALA A 214 -9.94 -5.24 10.87
C ALA A 214 -8.83 -5.16 11.95
N GLN A 215 -8.10 -4.05 12.04
CA GLN A 215 -7.09 -3.79 13.07
C GLN A 215 -7.49 -2.66 14.03
N GLY A 216 -8.74 -2.16 13.93
CA GLY A 216 -9.28 -1.13 14.82
C GLY A 216 -8.98 0.31 14.40
N GLY A 217 -8.38 0.54 13.23
CA GLY A 217 -8.20 1.89 12.68
C GLY A 217 -9.55 2.48 12.23
N ASP A 218 -9.76 3.75 12.57
CA ASP A 218 -10.93 4.51 12.18
C ASP A 218 -10.82 4.97 10.72
N LEU A 219 -11.85 4.69 9.92
CA LEU A 219 -11.87 5.03 8.50
C LEU A 219 -11.93 6.54 8.28
N GLU A 220 -12.78 7.24 9.05
CA GLU A 220 -12.95 8.68 8.91
C GLU A 220 -11.64 9.41 9.19
N GLU A 221 -11.00 9.09 10.33
CA GLU A 221 -9.69 9.67 10.67
C GLU A 221 -8.61 9.32 9.63
N ALA A 222 -8.58 8.07 9.15
CA ALA A 222 -7.62 7.66 8.13
C ALA A 222 -7.76 8.44 6.82
N VAL A 223 -8.99 8.71 6.38
CA VAL A 223 -9.26 9.50 5.17
C VAL A 223 -8.98 10.99 5.40
N ARG A 224 -9.51 11.58 6.48
CA ARG A 224 -9.36 13.01 6.78
C ARG A 224 -7.91 13.43 6.98
N LEU A 225 -7.16 12.63 7.76
CA LEU A 225 -5.78 12.95 8.15
C LEU A 225 -4.75 12.41 7.16
N GLY A 226 -5.11 11.37 6.40
CA GLY A 226 -4.19 10.72 5.46
C GLY A 226 -4.19 11.32 4.06
N THR A 227 -5.24 12.01 3.63
CA THR A 227 -5.31 12.64 2.30
C THR A 227 -4.62 14.00 2.26
N ASP A 228 -4.18 14.41 1.07
CA ASP A 228 -3.71 15.77 0.79
C ASP A 228 -4.88 16.78 0.77
N GLU A 229 -4.56 18.05 0.47
CA GLU A 229 -5.57 19.12 0.39
C GLU A 229 -6.63 18.89 -0.69
N ARG A 230 -6.32 18.08 -1.72
CA ARG A 230 -7.23 17.73 -2.81
C ARG A 230 -8.04 16.46 -2.53
N GLY A 231 -7.85 15.81 -1.38
CA GLY A 231 -8.45 14.51 -1.07
C GLY A 231 -7.79 13.33 -1.81
N ARG A 232 -6.52 13.42 -2.13
CA ARG A 232 -5.73 12.42 -2.86
C ARG A 232 -4.53 11.96 -2.02
N ARG A 233 -3.61 11.23 -2.61
CA ARG A 233 -2.33 10.83 -1.99
C ARG A 233 -2.48 9.93 -0.75
N ALA A 234 -3.63 9.26 -0.57
CA ALA A 234 -3.84 8.24 0.43
C ALA A 234 -4.39 6.97 -0.22
N LEU A 235 -3.77 5.83 0.06
CA LEU A 235 -4.26 4.51 -0.36
C LEU A 235 -4.76 3.80 0.90
N ILE A 236 -6.08 3.71 1.04
CA ILE A 236 -6.73 3.03 2.16
C ILE A 236 -6.71 1.54 1.90
N ASN A 237 -5.84 0.81 2.62
CA ASN A 237 -5.68 -0.61 2.37
C ASN A 237 -6.60 -1.46 3.26
N SER A 238 -7.42 -2.28 2.63
CA SER A 238 -8.19 -3.35 3.27
C SER A 238 -7.88 -4.69 2.61
N SER A 239 -7.62 -5.72 3.41
CA SER A 239 -7.38 -7.08 2.96
C SER A 239 -8.50 -8.00 3.47
N ARG A 240 -8.36 -8.51 4.69
CA ARG A 240 -9.25 -9.52 5.28
C ARG A 240 -10.73 -9.14 5.29
N GLY A 241 -11.05 -7.86 5.49
CA GLY A 241 -12.44 -7.37 5.48
C GLY A 241 -13.10 -7.44 4.11
N ILE A 242 -12.32 -7.57 3.04
CA ILE A 242 -12.81 -7.71 1.67
C ILE A 242 -12.69 -9.15 1.21
N ILE A 243 -11.46 -9.68 1.12
CA ILE A 243 -11.22 -10.96 0.44
C ILE A 243 -11.71 -12.18 1.24
N TYR A 244 -11.95 -12.04 2.54
CA TYR A 244 -12.47 -13.09 3.43
C TYR A 244 -13.80 -12.71 4.10
N ALA A 245 -14.58 -11.84 3.47
CA ALA A 245 -15.90 -11.45 3.97
C ALA A 245 -16.95 -12.58 3.84
N SER A 246 -16.71 -13.55 2.96
CA SER A 246 -17.45 -14.82 2.88
C SER A 246 -16.50 -16.00 2.73
N SER A 247 -16.82 -17.12 3.32
CA SER A 247 -16.16 -18.42 3.13
C SER A 247 -16.96 -19.34 2.18
N GLY A 248 -18.07 -18.87 1.63
CA GLY A 248 -18.93 -19.60 0.72
C GLY A 248 -18.55 -19.43 -0.76
N PRO A 249 -19.28 -20.09 -1.68
CA PRO A 249 -19.04 -19.99 -3.12
C PRO A 249 -19.32 -18.58 -3.68
N ASP A 250 -19.96 -17.71 -2.91
CA ASP A 250 -20.27 -16.32 -3.24
C ASP A 250 -19.16 -15.33 -2.81
N TYR A 251 -17.99 -15.82 -2.42
CA TYR A 251 -16.90 -15.02 -1.85
C TYR A 251 -16.52 -13.81 -2.71
N ALA A 252 -16.46 -13.98 -4.03
CA ALA A 252 -16.11 -12.88 -4.94
C ALA A 252 -17.20 -11.80 -5.00
N GLN A 253 -18.48 -12.21 -5.03
CA GLN A 253 -19.62 -11.28 -5.01
C GLN A 253 -19.71 -10.53 -3.67
N VAL A 254 -19.41 -11.21 -2.56
CA VAL A 254 -19.34 -10.57 -1.24
C VAL A 254 -18.17 -9.60 -1.18
N ALA A 255 -16.99 -9.98 -1.65
CA ALA A 255 -15.83 -9.10 -1.75
C ALA A 255 -16.13 -7.82 -2.56
N ALA A 256 -16.87 -7.96 -3.68
CA ALA A 256 -17.32 -6.80 -4.46
C ALA A 256 -18.21 -5.85 -3.62
N ARG A 257 -19.19 -6.40 -2.87
CA ARG A 257 -20.08 -5.59 -2.01
C ARG A 257 -19.31 -4.84 -0.93
N GLU A 258 -18.36 -5.51 -0.27
CA GLU A 258 -17.51 -4.89 0.75
C GLU A 258 -16.60 -3.80 0.16
N ALA A 259 -16.03 -4.06 -1.03
CA ALA A 259 -15.23 -3.08 -1.74
C ALA A 259 -16.04 -1.85 -2.16
N VAL A 260 -17.27 -2.02 -2.66
CA VAL A 260 -18.20 -0.93 -2.97
C VAL A 260 -18.51 -0.13 -1.70
N GLY A 261 -18.91 -0.80 -0.62
CA GLY A 261 -19.26 -0.15 0.64
C GLY A 261 -18.10 0.68 1.19
N LEU A 262 -16.88 0.14 1.16
CA LEU A 262 -15.69 0.84 1.66
C LEU A 262 -15.30 2.02 0.75
N ARG A 263 -15.28 1.84 -0.58
CA ARG A 263 -15.03 2.94 -1.53
C ARG A 263 -16.05 4.07 -1.36
N ASP A 264 -17.33 3.75 -1.28
CA ASP A 264 -18.39 4.73 -1.18
C ASP A 264 -18.33 5.46 0.17
N SER A 265 -17.96 4.77 1.25
CA SER A 265 -17.70 5.40 2.55
C SER A 265 -16.52 6.37 2.50
N ILE A 266 -15.41 5.99 1.84
CA ILE A 266 -14.27 6.89 1.61
C ILE A 266 -14.71 8.11 0.83
N ASN A 267 -15.47 7.93 -0.24
CA ASN A 267 -15.92 9.03 -1.09
C ASN A 267 -16.90 9.96 -0.35
N TRP A 268 -17.78 9.42 0.47
CA TRP A 268 -18.68 10.21 1.31
C TRP A 268 -17.90 11.11 2.29
N ILE A 269 -16.84 10.57 2.91
CA ILE A 269 -15.96 11.35 3.80
C ILE A 269 -15.25 12.46 3.02
N LEU A 270 -14.72 12.16 1.82
CA LEU A 270 -14.08 13.15 0.97
C LEU A 270 -15.04 14.28 0.55
N GLU A 271 -16.27 13.94 0.21
CA GLU A 271 -17.30 14.94 -0.13
C GLU A 271 -17.63 15.82 1.08
N ALA A 272 -17.79 15.24 2.27
CA ALA A 272 -18.04 15.99 3.52
C ALA A 272 -16.91 16.97 3.86
N GLU A 273 -15.66 16.65 3.48
CA GLU A 273 -14.49 17.52 3.63
C GLU A 273 -14.31 18.52 2.46
N GLY A 274 -15.22 18.54 1.48
CA GLY A 274 -15.10 19.38 0.29
C GLY A 274 -13.99 18.95 -0.67
N LYS A 275 -13.55 17.70 -0.60
CA LYS A 275 -12.43 17.09 -1.36
C LYS A 275 -12.89 15.99 -2.32
N GLY A 276 -14.16 15.96 -2.71
CA GLY A 276 -14.75 14.98 -3.61
C GLY A 276 -14.07 14.91 -4.98
N TRP A 277 -14.53 13.98 -5.81
CA TRP A 277 -14.07 13.83 -7.20
C TRP A 277 -14.81 14.84 -8.09
N HIS A 278 -14.10 15.73 -8.73
CA HIS A 278 -14.63 16.76 -9.65
C HIS A 278 -14.43 16.34 -11.11
#